data_d0c3c30337154c4c2a7ad1d28eddf0d5
#
_entry.id   d0c3c30337154c4c2a7ad1d28eddf0d5
#
_cell.length_a   1.000
_cell.length_b   1.000
_cell.length_c   1.000
_cell.angle_alpha   90.00
_cell.angle_beta   90.00
_cell.angle_gamma   90.00
#
_symmetry.space_group_name_H-M   'P 1'
#
loop_
_entity.id
_entity.type
_entity.pdbx_description
1 polymer ?
#
loop_
_entity_poly.entity_id
_entity_poly.type
_entity_poly.pdbx_seq_one_letter_code
_entity_poly.pdbx_strand_id
1 'polypeptide(L)'
;MVKNNKMRYALVTGGSRGIGSAIAERLARDGYSVVINYKSNDTAAQEVLQKILQEGGQAELLKFDVTSPTAIQEAYTSWCAAHEGAHFDVLINNAGIRRDGLMVFMEDQDWADVMRTNLDSFFYLTKLVVNPMIRARRGRIVNITSISGVTGLPGQVNYSSAKAALIGATKALSKELAARKITVNAVAPGFIATDMTAELDESELKKTIPMGRFGQPEEVAALVSFLVSDEAAYITGQTINIAGGIG
;
A
#
# COMPACT_ATOMS: atom_id res chain seq x y z
N MET A 1 -27.59 -21.45 -9.24
CA MET A 1 -26.50 -21.67 -8.25
C MET A 1 -26.30 -20.38 -7.51
N VAL A 2 -26.68 -20.29 -6.24
CA VAL A 2 -26.39 -19.12 -5.40
C VAL A 2 -24.87 -19.10 -5.21
N LYS A 3 -24.18 -18.14 -5.82
CA LYS A 3 -22.76 -17.88 -5.50
C LYS A 3 -22.74 -17.54 -4.02
N ASN A 4 -22.18 -18.45 -3.23
CA ASN A 4 -21.89 -18.20 -1.82
C ASN A 4 -20.87 -17.04 -1.80
N ASN A 5 -21.35 -15.81 -1.70
CA ASN A 5 -20.56 -14.60 -1.82
C ASN A 5 -19.85 -14.40 -0.48
N LYS A 6 -18.81 -15.24 -0.24
CA LYS A 6 -17.96 -15.09 0.94
C LYS A 6 -17.39 -13.68 0.91
N MET A 7 -17.60 -12.90 1.96
CA MET A 7 -17.04 -11.57 2.13
C MET A 7 -15.52 -11.62 1.96
N ARG A 8 -14.97 -10.74 1.14
CA ARG A 8 -13.54 -10.65 0.87
C ARG A 8 -12.99 -9.41 1.57
N TYR A 9 -11.95 -9.59 2.35
CA TYR A 9 -11.35 -8.51 3.12
C TYR A 9 -10.08 -7.98 2.47
N ALA A 10 -9.94 -6.65 2.45
CA ALA A 10 -8.75 -5.95 1.97
C ALA A 10 -8.18 -5.09 3.10
N LEU A 11 -6.94 -5.36 3.50
CA LEU A 11 -6.22 -4.52 4.47
C LEU A 11 -5.38 -3.48 3.72
N VAL A 12 -5.61 -2.19 4.01
CA VAL A 12 -4.86 -1.06 3.44
C VAL A 12 -4.10 -0.34 4.54
N THR A 13 -2.76 -0.40 4.53
CA THR A 13 -1.96 0.33 5.51
C THR A 13 -1.82 1.80 5.13
N GLY A 14 -1.87 2.71 6.13
CA GLY A 14 -1.86 4.14 5.88
C GLY A 14 -3.06 4.60 5.05
N GLY A 15 -4.24 4.02 5.29
CA GLY A 15 -5.46 4.21 4.50
C GLY A 15 -6.26 5.47 4.83
N SER A 16 -5.78 6.34 5.74
CA SER A 16 -6.55 7.51 6.19
C SER A 16 -6.41 8.76 5.30
N ARG A 17 -5.52 8.77 4.30
CA ARG A 17 -5.31 9.91 3.40
C ARG A 17 -4.56 9.52 2.12
N GLY A 18 -4.55 10.45 1.16
CA GLY A 18 -3.77 10.36 -0.07
C GLY A 18 -4.01 9.09 -0.89
N ILE A 19 -2.95 8.44 -1.35
CA ILE A 19 -3.03 7.21 -2.15
C ILE A 19 -3.78 6.11 -1.38
N GLY A 20 -3.52 5.97 -0.07
CA GLY A 20 -4.13 4.93 0.75
C GLY A 20 -5.65 5.06 0.86
N SER A 21 -6.16 6.29 1.06
CA SER A 21 -7.62 6.52 1.12
C SER A 21 -8.29 6.27 -0.23
N ALA A 22 -7.69 6.73 -1.33
CA ALA A 22 -8.21 6.48 -2.67
C ALA A 22 -8.25 4.97 -3.00
N ILE A 23 -7.24 4.21 -2.58
CA ILE A 23 -7.24 2.74 -2.72
C ILE A 23 -8.36 2.13 -1.87
N ALA A 24 -8.52 2.55 -0.60
CA ALA A 24 -9.56 2.03 0.28
C ALA A 24 -10.96 2.27 -0.28
N GLU A 25 -11.26 3.48 -0.73
CA GLU A 25 -12.53 3.84 -1.38
C GLU A 25 -12.77 3.03 -2.65
N ARG A 26 -11.74 2.88 -3.49
CA ARG A 26 -11.86 2.12 -4.73
C ARG A 26 -12.14 0.64 -4.46
N LEU A 27 -11.40 -0.01 -3.56
CA LEU A 27 -11.60 -1.42 -3.23
C LEU A 27 -12.96 -1.67 -2.59
N ALA A 28 -13.49 -0.73 -1.80
CA ALA A 28 -14.86 -0.82 -1.27
C ALA A 28 -15.90 -0.80 -2.39
N ARG A 29 -15.75 0.09 -3.39
CA ARG A 29 -16.61 0.11 -4.60
C ARG A 29 -16.49 -1.17 -5.43
N ASP A 30 -15.33 -1.83 -5.41
CA ASP A 30 -15.11 -3.12 -6.07
C ASP A 30 -15.68 -4.32 -5.27
N GLY A 31 -16.33 -4.06 -4.11
CA GLY A 31 -17.04 -5.07 -3.29
C GLY A 31 -16.17 -5.77 -2.25
N TYR A 32 -15.02 -5.20 -1.88
CA TYR A 32 -14.26 -5.66 -0.72
C TYR A 32 -14.79 -5.02 0.56
N SER A 33 -14.74 -5.76 1.69
CA SER A 33 -14.81 -5.17 3.03
C SER A 33 -13.42 -4.66 3.37
N VAL A 34 -13.26 -3.33 3.48
CA VAL A 34 -11.95 -2.71 3.59
C VAL A 34 -11.60 -2.45 5.04
N VAL A 35 -10.45 -2.96 5.48
CA VAL A 35 -9.88 -2.66 6.79
C VAL A 35 -8.84 -1.55 6.61
N ILE A 36 -9.16 -0.36 7.12
CA ILE A 36 -8.36 0.85 7.00
C ILE A 36 -7.41 0.93 8.18
N ASN A 37 -6.13 0.64 7.95
CA ASN A 37 -5.13 0.89 8.98
C ASN A 37 -4.70 2.35 8.97
N TYR A 38 -4.52 2.89 10.16
CA TYR A 38 -3.95 4.21 10.42
C TYR A 38 -3.23 4.23 11.77
N LYS A 39 -2.35 5.24 11.98
CA LYS A 39 -1.55 5.34 13.22
C LYS A 39 -2.19 6.26 14.27
N SER A 40 -2.54 7.51 13.90
CA SER A 40 -2.87 8.54 14.89
C SER A 40 -3.96 9.53 14.48
N ASN A 41 -4.22 9.74 13.20
CA ASN A 41 -5.23 10.70 12.76
C ASN A 41 -6.61 10.04 12.72
N ASP A 42 -7.29 10.03 13.87
CA ASP A 42 -8.61 9.43 14.02
C ASP A 42 -9.66 10.15 13.15
N THR A 43 -9.60 11.47 13.04
CA THR A 43 -10.53 12.28 12.26
C THR A 43 -10.45 11.91 10.76
N ALA A 44 -9.26 11.95 10.18
CA ALA A 44 -9.09 11.62 8.76
C ALA A 44 -9.47 10.15 8.46
N ALA A 45 -9.15 9.21 9.37
CA ALA A 45 -9.57 7.81 9.21
C ALA A 45 -11.09 7.67 9.25
N GLN A 46 -11.77 8.39 10.15
CA GLN A 46 -13.22 8.39 10.28
C GLN A 46 -13.89 9.02 9.05
N GLU A 47 -13.33 10.07 8.47
CA GLU A 47 -13.84 10.69 7.23
C GLU A 47 -13.83 9.69 6.07
N VAL A 48 -12.74 8.96 5.87
CA VAL A 48 -12.66 7.92 4.83
C VAL A 48 -13.66 6.80 5.08
N LEU A 49 -13.76 6.33 6.34
CA LEU A 49 -14.75 5.32 6.71
C LEU A 49 -16.18 5.78 6.37
N GLN A 50 -16.56 6.98 6.81
CA GLN A 50 -17.91 7.51 6.58
C GLN A 50 -18.21 7.68 5.09
N LYS A 51 -17.24 8.14 4.30
CA LYS A 51 -17.39 8.25 2.85
C LYS A 51 -17.70 6.90 2.20
N ILE A 52 -16.93 5.86 2.55
CA ILE A 52 -17.16 4.50 2.05
C ILE A 52 -18.57 3.99 2.43
N LEU A 53 -18.97 4.18 3.68
CA LEU A 53 -20.29 3.74 4.16
C LEU A 53 -21.43 4.49 3.47
N GLN A 54 -21.30 5.80 3.26
CA GLN A 54 -22.28 6.63 2.54
C GLN A 54 -22.43 6.22 1.06
N GLU A 55 -21.36 5.74 0.43
CA GLU A 55 -21.38 5.19 -0.92
C GLU A 55 -21.91 3.74 -0.97
N GLY A 56 -22.33 3.17 0.16
CA GLY A 56 -22.88 1.81 0.26
C GLY A 56 -21.81 0.71 0.30
N GLY A 57 -20.54 1.06 0.46
CA GLY A 57 -19.43 0.14 0.64
C GLY A 57 -19.35 -0.40 2.08
N GLN A 58 -18.41 -1.28 2.32
CA GLN A 58 -18.13 -1.84 3.64
C GLN A 58 -16.69 -1.53 4.05
N ALA A 59 -16.52 -0.95 5.23
CA ALA A 59 -15.20 -0.69 5.79
C ALA A 59 -15.22 -0.68 7.31
N GLU A 60 -14.06 -0.85 7.90
CA GLU A 60 -13.80 -0.70 9.34
C GLU A 60 -12.40 -0.11 9.58
N LEU A 61 -12.21 0.45 10.75
CA LEU A 61 -10.93 1.04 11.16
C LEU A 61 -10.12 0.05 12.00
N LEU A 62 -8.81 -0.04 11.72
CA LEU A 62 -7.88 -0.83 12.51
C LEU A 62 -6.64 0.02 12.88
N LYS A 63 -6.67 0.59 14.07
CA LYS A 63 -5.64 1.51 14.56
C LYS A 63 -4.43 0.75 15.08
N PHE A 64 -3.28 0.89 14.43
CA PHE A 64 -1.98 0.45 14.92
C PHE A 64 -0.83 1.16 14.20
N ASP A 65 0.33 1.22 14.88
CA ASP A 65 1.56 1.72 14.29
C ASP A 65 2.27 0.58 13.53
N VAL A 66 2.44 0.76 12.22
CA VAL A 66 3.12 -0.21 11.35
C VAL A 66 4.61 -0.37 11.68
N THR A 67 5.20 0.53 12.48
CA THR A 67 6.59 0.44 12.92
C THR A 67 6.77 -0.43 14.17
N SER A 68 5.67 -0.87 14.81
CA SER A 68 5.68 -1.69 16.02
C SER A 68 5.23 -3.13 15.71
N PRO A 69 6.15 -4.10 15.71
CA PRO A 69 5.79 -5.52 15.51
C PRO A 69 4.74 -6.02 16.51
N THR A 70 4.82 -5.56 17.76
CA THR A 70 3.86 -5.91 18.82
C THR A 70 2.48 -5.36 18.50
N ALA A 71 2.35 -4.06 18.15
CA ALA A 71 1.08 -3.45 17.80
C ALA A 71 0.45 -4.11 16.55
N ILE A 72 1.26 -4.46 15.55
CA ILE A 72 0.81 -5.22 14.37
C ILE A 72 0.22 -6.57 14.79
N GLN A 73 0.94 -7.32 15.65
CA GLN A 73 0.50 -8.65 16.09
C GLN A 73 -0.78 -8.57 16.90
N GLU A 74 -0.88 -7.64 17.84
CA GLU A 74 -2.06 -7.43 18.69
C GLU A 74 -3.29 -7.05 17.86
N ALA A 75 -3.14 -6.07 16.95
CA ALA A 75 -4.23 -5.62 16.08
C ALA A 75 -4.71 -6.74 15.16
N TYR A 76 -3.77 -7.47 14.54
CA TYR A 76 -4.10 -8.61 13.69
C TYR A 76 -4.82 -9.73 14.46
N THR A 77 -4.35 -10.07 15.66
CA THR A 77 -4.96 -11.10 16.51
C THR A 77 -6.37 -10.70 16.94
N SER A 78 -6.54 -9.43 17.36
CA SER A 78 -7.85 -8.88 17.74
C SER A 78 -8.83 -8.90 16.55
N TRP A 79 -8.36 -8.50 15.37
CA TRP A 79 -9.18 -8.55 14.17
C TRP A 79 -9.62 -9.98 13.82
N CYS A 80 -8.70 -10.95 13.87
CA CYS A 80 -9.02 -12.36 13.63
C CYS A 80 -10.03 -12.91 14.64
N ALA A 81 -9.95 -12.50 15.90
CA ALA A 81 -10.88 -12.93 16.93
C ALA A 81 -12.29 -12.36 16.71
N ALA A 82 -12.40 -11.13 16.20
CA ALA A 82 -13.69 -10.49 15.88
C ALA A 82 -14.31 -11.03 14.58
N HIS A 83 -13.52 -11.65 13.70
CA HIS A 83 -13.93 -12.12 12.37
C HIS A 83 -13.63 -13.61 12.19
N GLU A 84 -14.29 -14.47 12.99
CA GLU A 84 -14.02 -15.90 13.00
C GLU A 84 -14.10 -16.53 11.59
N GLY A 85 -13.04 -17.24 11.20
CA GLY A 85 -12.94 -17.89 9.89
C GLY A 85 -12.68 -16.96 8.71
N ALA A 86 -12.56 -15.63 8.94
CA ALA A 86 -12.14 -14.67 7.91
C ALA A 86 -10.60 -14.58 7.80
N HIS A 87 -10.14 -14.03 6.70
CA HIS A 87 -8.75 -13.67 6.47
C HIS A 87 -8.69 -12.54 5.44
N PHE A 88 -7.57 -11.86 5.36
CA PHE A 88 -7.36 -10.86 4.31
C PHE A 88 -7.08 -11.56 2.98
N ASP A 89 -7.94 -11.31 1.98
CA ASP A 89 -7.73 -11.72 0.59
C ASP A 89 -6.77 -10.78 -0.14
N VAL A 90 -6.73 -9.53 0.31
CA VAL A 90 -5.90 -8.46 -0.26
C VAL A 90 -5.11 -7.77 0.85
N LEU A 91 -3.82 -7.54 0.59
CA LEU A 91 -2.95 -6.70 1.42
C LEU A 91 -2.34 -5.60 0.56
N ILE A 92 -2.56 -4.35 0.97
CA ILE A 92 -1.92 -3.18 0.36
C ILE A 92 -0.93 -2.59 1.37
N ASN A 93 0.35 -2.81 1.12
CA ASN A 93 1.44 -2.19 1.87
C ASN A 93 1.68 -0.78 1.30
N ASN A 94 0.95 0.20 1.84
CA ASN A 94 0.98 1.59 1.39
C ASN A 94 1.61 2.54 2.41
N ALA A 95 1.53 2.26 3.71
CA ALA A 95 2.10 3.12 4.74
C ALA A 95 3.57 3.47 4.45
N GLY A 96 3.91 4.75 4.55
CA GLY A 96 5.25 5.23 4.26
C GLY A 96 5.45 6.67 4.70
N ILE A 97 6.70 7.03 4.92
CA ILE A 97 7.15 8.41 5.24
C ILE A 97 8.34 8.78 4.37
N ARG A 98 8.57 10.09 4.24
CA ARG A 98 9.81 10.67 3.69
C ARG A 98 10.53 11.45 4.78
N ARG A 99 11.86 11.44 4.71
CA ARG A 99 12.77 12.28 5.47
C ARG A 99 13.89 12.65 4.50
N ASP A 100 13.61 13.66 3.67
CA ASP A 100 14.49 14.05 2.59
C ASP A 100 15.67 14.88 3.15
N GLY A 101 16.88 14.60 2.69
CA GLY A 101 18.11 15.28 3.06
C GLY A 101 19.30 14.71 2.31
N LEU A 102 20.31 15.56 2.03
CA LEU A 102 21.55 15.08 1.43
C LEU A 102 22.26 14.12 2.39
N MET A 103 22.86 13.05 1.86
CA MET A 103 23.51 11.99 2.64
C MET A 103 24.46 12.51 3.73
N VAL A 104 25.22 13.56 3.43
CA VAL A 104 26.18 14.15 4.37
C VAL A 104 25.55 14.87 5.57
N PHE A 105 24.26 15.19 5.49
CA PHE A 105 23.50 15.86 6.55
C PHE A 105 22.34 15.03 7.09
N MET A 106 22.20 13.78 6.60
CA MET A 106 21.11 12.90 7.02
C MET A 106 21.37 12.38 8.43
N GLU A 107 20.43 12.58 9.32
CA GLU A 107 20.49 12.03 10.68
C GLU A 107 20.25 10.52 10.66
N ASP A 108 20.96 9.77 11.54
CA ASP A 108 20.78 8.33 11.68
C ASP A 108 19.31 7.96 11.98
N GLN A 109 18.61 8.82 12.73
CA GLN A 109 17.20 8.63 13.05
C GLN A 109 16.30 8.74 11.82
N ASP A 110 16.59 9.66 10.89
CA ASP A 110 15.82 9.81 9.65
C ASP A 110 15.96 8.58 8.75
N TRP A 111 17.19 8.03 8.67
CA TRP A 111 17.43 6.76 8.01
C TRP A 111 16.62 5.63 8.66
N ALA A 112 16.74 5.47 9.98
CA ALA A 112 16.09 4.40 10.72
C ALA A 112 14.56 4.47 10.64
N ASP A 113 13.98 5.67 10.75
CA ASP A 113 12.53 5.86 10.68
C ASP A 113 11.98 5.52 9.29
N VAL A 114 12.69 5.93 8.23
CA VAL A 114 12.29 5.61 6.85
C VAL A 114 12.38 4.12 6.60
N MET A 115 13.47 3.45 6.96
CA MET A 115 13.62 2.00 6.79
C MET A 115 12.54 1.24 7.56
N ARG A 116 12.32 1.59 8.83
CA ARG A 116 11.33 0.95 9.69
C ARG A 116 9.92 1.09 9.15
N THR A 117 9.56 2.29 8.67
CA THR A 117 8.19 2.54 8.19
C THR A 117 7.96 1.98 6.80
N ASN A 118 8.91 2.16 5.87
CA ASN A 118 8.67 1.83 4.45
C ASN A 118 9.06 0.40 4.08
N LEU A 119 9.92 -0.27 4.88
CA LEU A 119 10.42 -1.61 4.57
C LEU A 119 10.09 -2.64 5.66
N ASP A 120 10.47 -2.39 6.92
CA ASP A 120 10.28 -3.39 7.98
C ASP A 120 8.81 -3.68 8.22
N SER A 121 7.94 -2.68 8.11
CA SER A 121 6.49 -2.82 8.24
C SER A 121 5.91 -3.85 7.24
N PHE A 122 6.40 -3.84 6.00
CA PHE A 122 6.06 -4.85 4.99
C PHE A 122 6.35 -6.26 5.50
N PHE A 123 7.55 -6.49 6.05
CA PHE A 123 7.95 -7.80 6.53
C PHE A 123 7.04 -8.30 7.65
N TYR A 124 6.85 -7.50 8.69
CA TYR A 124 6.09 -7.92 9.87
C TYR A 124 4.62 -8.20 9.53
N LEU A 125 3.98 -7.32 8.78
CA LEU A 125 2.56 -7.47 8.45
C LEU A 125 2.34 -8.59 7.41
N THR A 126 3.14 -8.61 6.36
CA THR A 126 2.99 -9.61 5.29
C THR A 126 3.16 -11.03 5.83
N LYS A 127 4.12 -11.25 6.74
CA LYS A 127 4.36 -12.54 7.39
C LYS A 127 3.12 -13.09 8.11
N LEU A 128 2.31 -12.23 8.74
CA LEU A 128 1.06 -12.63 9.40
C LEU A 128 -0.03 -12.98 8.40
N VAL A 129 -0.19 -12.14 7.38
CA VAL A 129 -1.29 -12.23 6.41
C VAL A 129 -1.10 -13.37 5.40
N VAL A 130 0.14 -13.70 5.06
CA VAL A 130 0.46 -14.72 4.03
C VAL A 130 0.01 -16.14 4.41
N ASN A 131 0.15 -16.54 5.68
CA ASN A 131 -0.18 -17.89 6.11
C ASN A 131 -1.65 -18.29 5.85
N PRO A 132 -2.67 -17.47 6.20
CA PRO A 132 -4.05 -17.72 5.80
C PRO A 132 -4.26 -17.73 4.28
N MET A 133 -3.63 -16.82 3.53
CA MET A 133 -3.69 -16.81 2.06
C MET A 133 -3.17 -18.12 1.45
N ILE A 134 -2.06 -18.67 1.97
CA ILE A 134 -1.49 -19.95 1.53
C ILE A 134 -2.49 -21.10 1.74
N ARG A 135 -3.16 -21.15 2.90
CA ARG A 135 -4.18 -22.15 3.19
C ARG A 135 -5.40 -22.00 2.28
N ALA A 136 -5.84 -20.78 2.05
CA ALA A 136 -6.97 -20.47 1.16
C ALA A 136 -6.61 -20.66 -0.33
N ARG A 137 -5.32 -20.77 -0.69
CA ARG A 137 -4.80 -20.79 -2.05
C ARG A 137 -5.31 -19.60 -2.88
N ARG A 138 -5.40 -18.45 -2.26
CA ARG A 138 -5.85 -17.18 -2.84
C ARG A 138 -5.28 -16.03 -2.04
N GLY A 139 -4.76 -15.02 -2.74
CA GLY A 139 -4.29 -13.77 -2.14
C GLY A 139 -3.80 -12.80 -3.19
N ARG A 140 -3.84 -11.52 -2.85
CA ARG A 140 -3.31 -10.42 -3.66
C ARG A 140 -2.53 -9.48 -2.75
N ILE A 141 -1.26 -9.29 -3.04
CA ILE A 141 -0.39 -8.37 -2.29
C ILE A 141 0.09 -7.30 -3.26
N VAL A 142 -0.16 -6.05 -2.93
CA VAL A 142 0.35 -4.91 -3.70
C VAL A 142 1.17 -4.02 -2.77
N ASN A 143 2.42 -3.79 -3.15
CA ASN A 143 3.35 -2.93 -2.44
C ASN A 143 3.41 -1.57 -3.13
N ILE A 144 3.08 -0.49 -2.44
CA ILE A 144 3.22 0.87 -2.95
C ILE A 144 4.67 1.30 -2.76
N THR A 145 5.41 1.27 -3.85
CA THR A 145 6.81 1.69 -3.91
C THR A 145 6.92 3.17 -4.31
N SER A 146 7.83 3.52 -5.17
CA SER A 146 7.98 4.87 -5.75
C SER A 146 8.86 4.80 -6.97
N ILE A 147 8.69 5.75 -7.88
CA ILE A 147 9.65 5.97 -8.96
C ILE A 147 11.06 6.25 -8.40
N SER A 148 11.16 6.87 -7.21
CA SER A 148 12.43 7.07 -6.51
C SER A 148 13.14 5.75 -6.17
N GLY A 149 12.40 4.66 -5.97
CA GLY A 149 12.98 3.33 -5.76
C GLY A 149 13.44 2.65 -7.06
N VAL A 150 13.01 3.17 -8.22
CA VAL A 150 13.41 2.67 -9.54
C VAL A 150 14.61 3.44 -10.07
N THR A 151 14.57 4.78 -10.02
CA THR A 151 15.56 5.66 -10.64
C THR A 151 16.55 6.29 -9.67
N GLY A 152 16.21 6.31 -8.35
CA GLY A 152 16.91 7.12 -7.37
C GLY A 152 16.58 8.62 -7.52
N LEU A 153 16.58 9.35 -6.41
CA LEU A 153 16.47 10.81 -6.42
C LEU A 153 17.49 11.42 -5.44
N PRO A 154 18.19 12.51 -5.82
CA PRO A 154 19.04 13.24 -4.90
C PRO A 154 18.26 13.68 -3.66
N GLY A 155 18.90 13.58 -2.48
CA GLY A 155 18.25 13.88 -1.20
C GLY A 155 17.33 12.79 -0.65
N GLN A 156 17.17 11.66 -1.34
CA GLN A 156 16.30 10.56 -0.94
C GLN A 156 17.01 9.21 -0.81
N VAL A 157 18.26 9.20 -0.35
CA VAL A 157 19.04 7.94 -0.26
C VAL A 157 18.32 6.91 0.64
N ASN A 158 17.78 7.33 1.78
CA ASN A 158 17.00 6.49 2.68
C ASN A 158 15.69 5.98 2.02
N TYR A 159 14.90 6.90 1.47
CA TYR A 159 13.61 6.58 0.87
C TYR A 159 13.75 5.73 -0.40
N SER A 160 14.68 6.12 -1.30
CA SER A 160 14.98 5.35 -2.51
C SER A 160 15.47 3.93 -2.17
N SER A 161 16.34 3.80 -1.16
CA SER A 161 16.83 2.49 -0.70
C SER A 161 15.69 1.62 -0.19
N ALA A 162 14.82 2.13 0.68
CA ALA A 162 13.68 1.38 1.21
C ALA A 162 12.71 0.96 0.10
N LYS A 163 12.39 1.85 -0.84
CA LYS A 163 11.48 1.55 -1.94
C LYS A 163 12.10 0.60 -2.98
N ALA A 164 13.40 0.68 -3.24
CA ALA A 164 14.12 -0.29 -4.06
C ALA A 164 14.19 -1.68 -3.40
N ALA A 165 14.44 -1.74 -2.09
CA ALA A 165 14.40 -2.99 -1.33
C ALA A 165 13.01 -3.66 -1.42
N LEU A 166 11.93 -2.88 -1.33
CA LEU A 166 10.57 -3.38 -1.45
C LEU A 166 10.28 -3.95 -2.86
N ILE A 167 10.88 -3.39 -3.92
CA ILE A 167 10.84 -3.96 -5.28
C ILE A 167 11.53 -5.33 -5.31
N GLY A 168 12.70 -5.46 -4.70
CA GLY A 168 13.39 -6.73 -4.57
C GLY A 168 12.59 -7.77 -3.80
N ALA A 169 12.01 -7.38 -2.66
CA ALA A 169 11.15 -8.21 -1.84
C ALA A 169 9.90 -8.68 -2.60
N THR A 170 9.28 -7.81 -3.40
CA THR A 170 8.13 -8.14 -4.27
C THR A 170 8.49 -9.28 -5.23
N LYS A 171 9.62 -9.18 -5.91
CA LYS A 171 10.09 -10.18 -6.88
C LYS A 171 10.39 -11.54 -6.22
N ALA A 172 11.01 -11.53 -5.05
CA ALA A 172 11.33 -12.75 -4.32
C ALA A 172 10.05 -13.44 -3.82
N LEU A 173 9.21 -12.70 -3.09
CA LEU A 173 7.99 -13.23 -2.48
C LEU A 173 6.97 -13.72 -3.55
N SER A 174 6.93 -13.09 -4.73
CA SER A 174 6.07 -13.53 -5.82
C SER A 174 6.39 -14.96 -6.26
N LYS A 175 7.68 -15.32 -6.32
CA LYS A 175 8.13 -16.67 -6.71
C LYS A 175 7.80 -17.71 -5.64
N GLU A 176 7.89 -17.35 -4.36
CA GLU A 176 7.54 -18.22 -3.24
C GLU A 176 6.04 -18.56 -3.22
N LEU A 177 5.19 -17.59 -3.59
CA LEU A 177 3.75 -17.68 -3.40
C LEU A 177 2.97 -18.05 -4.67
N ALA A 178 3.57 -17.98 -5.86
CA ALA A 178 2.90 -18.22 -7.14
C ALA A 178 2.20 -19.59 -7.21
N ALA A 179 2.85 -20.66 -6.74
CA ALA A 179 2.27 -22.01 -6.69
C ALA A 179 1.03 -22.11 -5.78
N ARG A 180 0.79 -21.11 -4.94
CA ARG A 180 -0.37 -20.98 -4.05
C ARG A 180 -1.46 -20.07 -4.61
N LYS A 181 -1.35 -19.63 -5.89
CA LYS A 181 -2.29 -18.71 -6.56
C LYS A 181 -2.36 -17.34 -5.87
N ILE A 182 -1.28 -16.92 -5.23
CA ILE A 182 -1.12 -15.61 -4.62
C ILE A 182 -0.23 -14.79 -5.54
N THR A 183 -0.69 -13.59 -5.91
CA THR A 183 0.12 -12.65 -6.68
C THR A 183 0.72 -11.59 -5.77
N VAL A 184 1.95 -11.18 -6.06
CA VAL A 184 2.65 -10.10 -5.34
C VAL A 184 3.20 -9.15 -6.38
N ASN A 185 2.72 -7.91 -6.41
CA ASN A 185 3.15 -6.89 -7.35
C ASN A 185 3.50 -5.58 -6.63
N ALA A 186 4.26 -4.74 -7.29
CA ALA A 186 4.59 -3.40 -6.84
C ALA A 186 3.99 -2.37 -7.81
N VAL A 187 3.48 -1.28 -7.25
CA VAL A 187 3.12 -0.07 -8.00
C VAL A 187 4.13 1.00 -7.59
N ALA A 188 4.74 1.67 -8.58
CA ALA A 188 5.73 2.71 -8.38
C ALA A 188 5.16 4.08 -8.84
N PRO A 189 4.48 4.83 -7.96
CA PRO A 189 3.99 6.16 -8.29
C PRO A 189 5.14 7.14 -8.53
N GLY A 190 4.91 8.07 -9.46
CA GLY A 190 5.68 9.30 -9.59
C GLY A 190 5.17 10.38 -8.65
N PHE A 191 5.11 11.62 -9.15
CA PHE A 191 4.51 12.74 -8.41
C PHE A 191 2.98 12.64 -8.44
N ILE A 192 2.37 12.36 -7.29
CA ILE A 192 0.92 12.24 -7.10
C ILE A 192 0.45 13.39 -6.20
N ALA A 193 -0.64 14.04 -6.56
CA ALA A 193 -1.21 15.16 -5.80
C ALA A 193 -1.77 14.65 -4.45
N THR A 194 -1.02 14.83 -3.38
CA THR A 194 -1.33 14.40 -2.01
C THR A 194 -0.70 15.37 -1.01
N ASP A 195 -1.06 15.27 0.27
CA ASP A 195 -0.41 16.07 1.34
C ASP A 195 1.12 15.90 1.34
N MET A 196 1.62 14.72 0.98
CA MET A 196 3.06 14.43 0.93
C MET A 196 3.80 15.24 -0.14
N THR A 197 3.09 15.73 -1.15
CA THR A 197 3.64 16.51 -2.27
C THR A 197 3.17 17.96 -2.27
N ALA A 198 2.32 18.37 -1.32
CA ALA A 198 1.70 19.69 -1.26
C ALA A 198 2.73 20.83 -1.12
N GLU A 199 3.88 20.57 -0.48
CA GLU A 199 4.95 21.55 -0.31
C GLU A 199 5.90 21.65 -1.52
N LEU A 200 5.75 20.76 -2.51
CA LEU A 200 6.60 20.76 -3.70
C LEU A 200 6.12 21.82 -4.70
N ASP A 201 7.06 22.45 -5.37
CA ASP A 201 6.73 23.38 -6.46
C ASP A 201 6.24 22.60 -7.69
N GLU A 202 4.90 22.41 -7.74
CA GLU A 202 4.26 21.71 -8.85
C GLU A 202 4.56 22.40 -10.18
N SER A 203 4.69 23.75 -10.21
CA SER A 203 4.90 24.51 -11.44
C SER A 203 6.24 24.19 -12.11
N GLU A 204 7.27 23.89 -11.32
CA GLU A 204 8.58 23.48 -11.82
C GLU A 204 8.65 21.97 -12.06
N LEU A 205 8.13 21.17 -11.13
CA LEU A 205 8.21 19.71 -11.24
C LEU A 205 7.43 19.14 -12.42
N LYS A 206 6.25 19.69 -12.71
CA LYS A 206 5.46 19.24 -13.89
C LYS A 206 6.20 19.39 -15.21
N LYS A 207 7.19 20.29 -15.32
CA LYS A 207 8.04 20.44 -16.51
C LYS A 207 8.94 19.21 -16.73
N THR A 208 9.25 18.47 -15.67
CA THR A 208 10.07 17.25 -15.72
C THR A 208 9.23 16.01 -15.97
N ILE A 209 7.91 16.12 -15.90
CA ILE A 209 6.97 15.01 -16.14
C ILE A 209 6.52 15.06 -17.61
N PRO A 210 6.76 14.02 -18.43
CA PRO A 210 6.34 14.04 -19.83
C PRO A 210 4.85 14.32 -20.04
N MET A 211 3.96 13.85 -19.14
CA MET A 211 2.53 14.15 -19.19
C MET A 211 2.17 15.57 -18.69
N GLY A 212 3.15 16.36 -18.22
CA GLY A 212 2.98 17.77 -17.84
C GLY A 212 2.11 18.04 -16.61
N ARG A 213 1.80 17.03 -15.80
CA ARG A 213 0.98 17.15 -14.59
C ARG A 213 1.35 16.12 -13.53
N PHE A 214 0.97 16.38 -12.30
CA PHE A 214 0.94 15.34 -11.27
C PHE A 214 -0.18 14.32 -11.57
N GLY A 215 0.04 13.08 -11.19
CA GLY A 215 -1.00 12.05 -11.17
C GLY A 215 -1.98 12.31 -10.01
N GLN A 216 -3.15 11.68 -10.10
CA GLN A 216 -4.14 11.73 -9.02
C GLN A 216 -4.12 10.42 -8.21
N PRO A 217 -4.43 10.44 -6.91
CA PRO A 217 -4.53 9.23 -6.09
C PRO A 217 -5.44 8.16 -6.70
N GLU A 218 -6.53 8.57 -7.35
CA GLU A 218 -7.49 7.70 -8.01
C GLU A 218 -6.90 6.94 -9.19
N GLU A 219 -5.92 7.52 -9.89
CA GLU A 219 -5.21 6.84 -10.98
C GLU A 219 -4.35 5.69 -10.43
N VAL A 220 -3.71 5.89 -9.26
CA VAL A 220 -3.00 4.82 -8.55
C VAL A 220 -3.98 3.75 -8.06
N ALA A 221 -5.09 4.16 -7.48
CA ALA A 221 -6.12 3.25 -6.99
C ALA A 221 -6.73 2.39 -8.11
N ALA A 222 -6.89 2.94 -9.31
CA ALA A 222 -7.38 2.20 -10.48
C ALA A 222 -6.43 1.07 -10.88
N LEU A 223 -5.12 1.33 -10.90
CA LEU A 223 -4.10 0.30 -11.17
C LEU A 223 -4.08 -0.77 -10.07
N VAL A 224 -4.15 -0.36 -8.79
CA VAL A 224 -4.21 -1.31 -7.67
C VAL A 224 -5.45 -2.19 -7.77
N SER A 225 -6.63 -1.62 -8.04
CA SER A 225 -7.89 -2.34 -8.26
C SER A 225 -7.76 -3.40 -9.34
N PHE A 226 -7.16 -3.07 -10.49
CA PHE A 226 -6.87 -4.05 -11.54
C PHE A 226 -5.96 -5.17 -11.04
N LEU A 227 -4.84 -4.83 -10.37
CA LEU A 227 -3.85 -5.82 -9.90
C LEU A 227 -4.40 -6.80 -8.85
N VAL A 228 -5.41 -6.41 -8.07
CA VAL A 228 -6.05 -7.30 -7.09
C VAL A 228 -7.24 -8.07 -7.66
N SER A 229 -7.69 -7.74 -8.86
CA SER A 229 -8.79 -8.42 -9.54
C SER A 229 -8.41 -9.82 -10.03
N ASP A 230 -9.40 -10.59 -10.45
CA ASP A 230 -9.18 -11.90 -11.06
C ASP A 230 -8.64 -11.78 -12.51
N GLU A 231 -8.80 -10.63 -13.16
CA GLU A 231 -8.25 -10.34 -14.50
C GLU A 231 -6.71 -10.29 -14.48
N ALA A 232 -6.11 -9.87 -13.36
CA ALA A 232 -4.66 -9.82 -13.17
C ALA A 232 -4.07 -11.12 -12.58
N ALA A 233 -4.80 -12.23 -12.60
CA ALA A 233 -4.39 -13.48 -11.92
C ALA A 233 -3.06 -14.08 -12.43
N TYR A 234 -2.58 -13.68 -13.60
CA TYR A 234 -1.30 -14.14 -14.18
C TYR A 234 -0.20 -13.09 -14.08
N ILE A 235 -0.47 -11.93 -13.46
CA ILE A 235 0.49 -10.85 -13.24
C ILE A 235 1.04 -10.99 -11.82
N THR A 236 2.33 -11.35 -11.70
CA THR A 236 3.02 -11.45 -10.40
C THR A 236 4.50 -11.13 -10.55
N GLY A 237 5.12 -10.59 -9.50
CA GLY A 237 6.52 -10.18 -9.49
C GLY A 237 6.82 -8.91 -10.28
N GLN A 238 5.78 -8.19 -10.73
CA GLN A 238 5.94 -7.00 -11.56
C GLN A 238 6.05 -5.73 -10.70
N THR A 239 6.81 -4.77 -11.22
CA THR A 239 6.81 -3.38 -10.75
C THR A 239 6.27 -2.53 -11.87
N ILE A 240 5.13 -1.89 -11.65
CA ILE A 240 4.46 -1.07 -12.66
C ILE A 240 4.59 0.40 -12.27
N ASN A 241 5.28 1.16 -13.12
CA ASN A 241 5.41 2.60 -12.93
C ASN A 241 4.10 3.30 -13.31
N ILE A 242 3.63 4.20 -12.46
CA ILE A 242 2.54 5.12 -12.73
C ILE A 242 3.04 6.53 -12.45
N ALA A 243 3.82 7.06 -13.39
CA ALA A 243 4.68 8.21 -13.18
C ALA A 243 4.64 9.25 -14.31
N GLY A 244 3.61 9.19 -15.17
CA GLY A 244 3.44 10.19 -16.24
C GLY A 244 4.57 10.21 -17.28
N GLY A 245 5.29 9.09 -17.45
CA GLY A 245 6.41 8.95 -18.38
C GLY A 245 7.80 9.12 -17.76
N ILE A 246 7.90 9.33 -16.43
CA ILE A 246 9.18 9.32 -15.71
C ILE A 246 9.61 7.86 -15.49
N GLY A 247 10.85 7.51 -15.83
CA GLY A 247 11.49 6.20 -15.54
C GLY A 247 11.64 5.29 -16.74
#